data_c3174703316fbc60cab755c2d3b65586
#
_entry.id   c3174703316fbc60cab755c2d3b65586
#
_cell.length_a   1.000
_cell.length_b   1.000
_cell.length_c   1.000
_cell.angle_alpha   90.00
_cell.angle_beta   90.00
_cell.angle_gamma   90.00
#
_symmetry.space_group_name_H-M   'P 1'
#
loop_
_entity.id
_entity.type
_entity.pdbx_description
1 polymer ?
#
loop_
_entity_poly.entity_id
_entity_poly.type
_entity_poly.pdbx_seq_one_letter_code
_entity_poly.pdbx_strand_id
1 'polypeptide(L)'
;MRSALSFLLLLFSAFAGAQEVRLVVQSSPLAGWRYAEAAEVWPELRIGEPLELVREADNAHDANAVRVQWRGHKLGYVPRRQNAAIAWGLDRGAPLRGRISRMTEHPNPARRLEFEVFLE
;
A
#
# COMPACT_ATOMS: atom_id res chain seq x y z
N MET A 1 3.95 44.74 -19.38
CA MET A 1 4.17 44.89 -17.93
C MET A 1 3.13 44.20 -17.07
N ARG A 2 1.86 44.30 -17.37
CA ARG A 2 0.79 43.68 -16.56
C ARG A 2 0.68 42.16 -16.71
N SER A 3 1.11 41.59 -17.81
CA SER A 3 1.08 40.15 -18.06
C SER A 3 2.14 39.36 -17.29
N ALA A 4 3.24 39.96 -16.88
CA ALA A 4 4.30 39.30 -16.14
C ALA A 4 3.92 38.98 -14.70
N LEU A 5 3.06 39.74 -14.07
CA LEU A 5 2.55 39.52 -12.71
C LEU A 5 1.58 38.32 -12.64
N SER A 6 0.74 38.18 -13.65
CA SER A 6 -0.20 37.05 -13.74
C SER A 6 0.51 35.72 -13.92
N PHE A 7 1.63 35.70 -14.62
CA PHE A 7 2.43 34.52 -14.86
C PHE A 7 3.10 34.01 -13.57
N LEU A 8 3.55 34.90 -12.70
CA LEU A 8 4.15 34.57 -11.41
C LEU A 8 3.17 33.87 -10.46
N LEU A 9 1.91 34.32 -10.48
CA LEU A 9 0.85 33.72 -9.65
C LEU A 9 0.51 32.29 -10.06
N LEU A 10 0.53 31.99 -11.35
CA LEU A 10 0.29 30.62 -11.87
C LEU A 10 1.38 29.64 -11.45
N LEU A 11 2.65 30.04 -11.45
CA LEU A 11 3.76 29.23 -10.99
C LEU A 11 3.68 28.88 -9.49
N PHE A 12 3.21 29.81 -8.69
CA PHE A 12 3.02 29.61 -7.26
C PHE A 12 1.89 28.62 -6.95
N SER A 13 0.81 28.66 -7.71
CA SER A 13 -0.33 27.73 -7.55
C SER A 13 0.02 26.29 -7.90
N ALA A 14 0.88 26.06 -8.91
CA ALA A 14 1.31 24.73 -9.30
C ALA A 14 2.18 24.05 -8.24
N PHE A 15 2.90 24.82 -7.42
CA PHE A 15 3.76 24.29 -6.36
C PHE A 15 2.97 23.85 -5.13
N ALA A 16 1.86 24.50 -4.82
CA ALA A 16 1.06 24.22 -3.63
C ALA A 16 0.34 22.87 -3.66
N GLY A 17 0.07 22.31 -4.86
CA GLY A 17 -0.59 21.02 -5.04
C GLY A 17 0.30 19.79 -4.92
N ALA A 18 1.63 19.96 -4.75
CA ALA A 18 2.59 18.87 -4.80
C ALA A 18 2.88 18.22 -3.44
N GLN A 19 2.30 18.73 -2.35
CA GLN A 19 2.61 18.23 -1.00
C GLN A 19 1.40 17.55 -0.38
N GLU A 20 1.40 16.21 -0.39
CA GLU A 20 0.46 15.41 0.39
C GLU A 20 1.17 14.84 1.60
N VAL A 21 0.56 15.01 2.77
CA VAL A 21 1.01 14.38 4.00
C VAL A 21 0.13 13.17 4.26
N ARG A 22 0.75 11.99 4.41
CA ARG A 22 0.06 10.75 4.73
C ARG A 22 0.55 10.20 6.05
N LEU A 23 -0.38 9.75 6.87
CA LEU A 23 -0.06 9.13 8.15
C LEU A 23 0.17 7.64 7.94
N VAL A 24 1.44 7.22 8.02
CA VAL A 24 1.82 5.80 8.00
C VAL A 24 1.54 5.22 9.38
N VAL A 25 0.69 4.20 9.42
CA VAL A 25 0.31 3.53 10.67
C VAL A 25 1.05 2.22 10.89
N GLN A 26 1.56 1.61 9.83
CA GLN A 26 2.29 0.34 9.90
C GLN A 26 3.16 0.13 8.67
N SER A 27 4.34 -0.48 8.87
CA SER A 27 5.18 -1.00 7.79
C SER A 27 5.30 -2.51 7.97
N SER A 28 5.14 -3.27 6.91
CA SER A 28 5.08 -4.72 6.97
C SER A 28 5.75 -5.39 5.78
N PRO A 29 6.37 -6.56 5.97
CA PRO A 29 6.66 -7.45 4.85
C PRO A 29 5.38 -8.09 4.34
N LEU A 30 5.43 -8.59 3.11
CA LEU A 30 4.33 -9.33 2.52
C LEU A 30 4.43 -10.80 2.89
N ALA A 31 3.36 -11.36 3.46
CA ALA A 31 3.25 -12.78 3.76
C ALA A 31 2.49 -13.52 2.66
N GLY A 32 2.67 -14.85 2.58
CA GLY A 32 1.89 -15.69 1.68
C GLY A 32 2.25 -15.60 0.21
N TRP A 33 3.41 -15.11 -0.13
CA TRP A 33 3.91 -14.96 -1.50
C TRP A 33 3.72 -16.21 -2.37
N ARG A 34 3.99 -17.39 -1.82
CA ARG A 34 3.97 -18.66 -2.55
C ARG A 34 2.58 -19.09 -3.01
N TYR A 35 1.54 -18.59 -2.36
CA TYR A 35 0.15 -19.00 -2.58
C TYR A 35 -0.66 -17.94 -3.31
N ALA A 36 0.04 -17.01 -3.97
CA ALA A 36 -0.58 -15.87 -4.60
C ALA A 36 0.08 -15.55 -5.94
N GLU A 37 -0.37 -14.48 -6.58
CA GLU A 37 0.06 -14.07 -7.91
C GLU A 37 1.28 -13.14 -7.92
N ALA A 38 1.90 -12.91 -6.77
CA ALA A 38 2.97 -11.93 -6.62
C ALA A 38 4.16 -12.19 -7.57
N ALA A 39 4.57 -13.45 -7.71
CA ALA A 39 5.68 -13.79 -8.58
C ALA A 39 5.39 -13.47 -10.06
N GLU A 40 4.16 -13.64 -10.50
CA GLU A 40 3.74 -13.41 -11.88
C GLU A 40 3.75 -11.92 -12.23
N VAL A 41 3.35 -11.06 -11.29
CA VAL A 41 3.25 -9.61 -11.51
C VAL A 41 4.49 -8.85 -11.06
N TRP A 42 5.44 -9.51 -10.42
CA TRP A 42 6.68 -8.89 -9.92
C TRP A 42 7.37 -7.97 -10.91
N PRO A 43 7.53 -8.33 -12.19
CA PRO A 43 8.19 -7.45 -13.17
C PRO A 43 7.46 -6.13 -13.40
N GLU A 44 6.17 -6.06 -13.09
CA GLU A 44 5.33 -4.88 -13.30
C GLU A 44 5.22 -4.00 -12.06
N LEU A 45 5.59 -4.52 -10.89
CA LEU A 45 5.50 -3.79 -9.63
C LEU A 45 6.59 -2.72 -9.54
N ARG A 46 6.26 -1.60 -8.90
CA ARG A 46 7.19 -0.49 -8.64
C ARG A 46 6.98 0.05 -7.23
N ILE A 47 8.05 0.54 -6.63
CA ILE A 47 7.97 1.27 -5.36
C ILE A 47 7.00 2.46 -5.53
N GLY A 48 6.13 2.66 -4.54
CA GLY A 48 5.12 3.70 -4.57
C GLY A 48 3.76 3.26 -5.15
N GLU A 49 3.69 2.10 -5.79
CA GLU A 49 2.43 1.59 -6.32
C GLU A 49 1.39 1.39 -5.21
N PRO A 50 0.15 1.83 -5.44
CA PRO A 50 -0.93 1.65 -4.48
C PRO A 50 -1.33 0.18 -4.35
N LEU A 51 -1.63 -0.23 -3.13
CA LEU A 51 -2.10 -1.56 -2.81
C LEU A 51 -3.46 -1.46 -2.13
N GLU A 52 -4.34 -2.40 -2.45
CA GLU A 52 -5.62 -2.55 -1.80
C GLU A 52 -5.51 -3.51 -0.63
N LEU A 53 -6.14 -3.17 0.48
CA LEU A 53 -6.23 -4.02 1.66
C LEU A 53 -7.66 -4.55 1.75
N VAL A 54 -7.81 -5.86 1.62
CA VAL A 54 -9.11 -6.52 1.56
C VAL A 54 -9.30 -7.44 2.76
N ARG A 55 -10.31 -7.15 3.54
CA ARG A 55 -10.67 -7.93 4.73
C ARG A 55 -11.23 -9.30 4.32
N GLU A 56 -10.69 -10.37 4.90
CA GLU A 56 -11.19 -11.73 4.74
C GLU A 56 -11.65 -12.30 6.10
N ALA A 57 -12.77 -11.82 6.58
CA ALA A 57 -13.30 -12.24 7.88
C ALA A 57 -13.69 -13.72 7.94
N ASP A 58 -13.99 -14.31 6.79
CA ASP A 58 -14.36 -15.73 6.63
C ASP A 58 -13.16 -16.64 6.33
N ASN A 59 -11.94 -16.13 6.39
CA ASN A 59 -10.75 -16.94 6.17
C ASN A 59 -10.64 -18.06 7.22
N ALA A 60 -10.58 -19.30 6.76
CA ALA A 60 -10.59 -20.47 7.63
C ALA A 60 -9.34 -20.60 8.50
N HIS A 61 -8.23 -19.98 8.10
CA HIS A 61 -6.94 -20.08 8.80
C HIS A 61 -6.67 -18.89 9.74
N ASP A 62 -7.33 -17.76 9.49
CA ASP A 62 -7.07 -16.54 10.24
C ASP A 62 -8.28 -15.60 10.16
N ALA A 63 -8.99 -15.45 11.27
CA ALA A 63 -10.15 -14.56 11.36
C ALA A 63 -9.80 -13.08 11.15
N ASN A 64 -8.53 -12.71 11.33
CA ASN A 64 -8.02 -11.35 11.13
C ASN A 64 -7.32 -11.17 9.77
N ALA A 65 -7.50 -12.09 8.84
CA ALA A 65 -6.82 -12.04 7.56
C ALA A 65 -7.13 -10.75 6.79
N VAL A 66 -6.07 -10.13 6.29
CA VAL A 66 -6.14 -8.97 5.41
C VAL A 66 -5.32 -9.28 4.17
N ARG A 67 -6.01 -9.43 3.05
CA ARG A 67 -5.39 -9.68 1.75
C ARG A 67 -4.81 -8.39 1.19
N VAL A 68 -3.64 -8.50 0.62
CA VAL A 68 -2.96 -7.40 -0.08
C VAL A 68 -3.07 -7.63 -1.57
N GLN A 69 -3.64 -6.67 -2.29
CA GLN A 69 -3.87 -6.73 -3.74
C GLN A 69 -3.23 -5.57 -4.47
N TRP A 70 -2.85 -5.82 -5.72
CA TRP A 70 -2.41 -4.82 -6.67
C TRP A 70 -3.19 -5.01 -7.97
N ARG A 71 -3.96 -4.00 -8.36
CA ARG A 71 -4.80 -4.02 -9.59
C ARG A 71 -5.61 -5.31 -9.73
N GLY A 72 -6.22 -5.76 -8.64
CA GLY A 72 -7.00 -6.99 -8.60
C GLY A 72 -6.19 -8.28 -8.44
N HIS A 73 -4.86 -8.22 -8.53
CA HIS A 73 -4.00 -9.39 -8.32
C HIS A 73 -3.71 -9.58 -6.82
N LYS A 74 -3.96 -10.76 -6.33
CA LYS A 74 -3.62 -11.11 -4.96
C LYS A 74 -2.10 -11.27 -4.84
N LEU A 75 -1.46 -10.41 -4.07
CA LEU A 75 -0.02 -10.48 -3.82
C LEU A 75 0.31 -11.36 -2.61
N GLY A 76 -0.54 -11.36 -1.62
CA GLY A 76 -0.34 -12.07 -0.37
C GLY A 76 -1.20 -11.49 0.74
N TYR A 77 -0.66 -11.46 1.95
CA TYR A 77 -1.37 -11.01 3.15
C TYR A 77 -0.50 -10.11 4.02
N VAL A 78 -1.16 -9.30 4.82
CA VAL A 78 -0.52 -8.68 5.97
C VAL A 78 -0.09 -9.82 6.91
N PRO A 79 1.16 -9.83 7.42
CA PRO A 79 1.61 -10.90 8.30
C PRO A 79 0.68 -11.10 9.50
N ARG A 80 0.40 -12.35 9.82
CA ARG A 80 -0.54 -12.71 10.88
C ARG A 80 -0.22 -12.05 12.22
N ARG A 81 1.05 -11.86 12.55
CA ARG A 81 1.50 -11.20 13.78
C ARG A 81 1.18 -9.72 13.84
N GLN A 82 0.86 -9.11 12.71
CA GLN A 82 0.72 -7.66 12.57
C GLN A 82 -0.63 -7.24 11.99
N ASN A 83 -1.57 -8.17 11.82
CA ASN A 83 -2.81 -7.89 11.09
C ASN A 83 -3.98 -7.45 11.97
N ALA A 84 -3.95 -7.72 13.26
CA ALA A 84 -5.10 -7.47 14.13
C ALA A 84 -5.56 -6.01 14.13
N ALA A 85 -4.64 -5.07 14.25
CA ALA A 85 -4.97 -3.64 14.26
C ALA A 85 -5.52 -3.18 12.90
N ILE A 86 -4.95 -3.67 11.80
CA ILE A 86 -5.43 -3.35 10.45
C ILE A 86 -6.83 -3.94 10.21
N ALA A 87 -7.04 -5.21 10.58
CA ALA A 87 -8.34 -5.85 10.48
C ALA A 87 -9.40 -5.09 11.28
N TRP A 88 -9.06 -4.70 12.50
CA TRP A 88 -9.93 -3.92 13.38
C TRP A 88 -10.30 -2.56 12.76
N GLY A 89 -9.32 -1.87 12.18
CA GLY A 89 -9.54 -0.60 11.50
C GLY A 89 -10.44 -0.73 10.27
N LEU A 90 -10.18 -1.72 9.42
CA LEU A 90 -11.00 -1.99 8.24
C LEU A 90 -12.44 -2.35 8.61
N ASP A 91 -12.64 -3.14 9.65
CA ASP A 91 -13.98 -3.54 10.11
C ASP A 91 -14.80 -2.33 10.60
N ARG A 92 -14.14 -1.25 11.01
CA ARG A 92 -14.78 0.00 11.44
C ARG A 92 -14.89 1.04 10.34
N GLY A 93 -14.51 0.68 9.12
CA GLY A 93 -14.56 1.60 8.00
C GLY A 93 -13.44 2.63 7.95
N ALA A 94 -12.33 2.40 8.67
CA ALA A 94 -11.18 3.29 8.56
C ALA A 94 -10.64 3.27 7.11
N PRO A 95 -10.32 4.43 6.53
CA PRO A 95 -9.81 4.52 5.16
C PRO A 95 -8.33 4.16 5.09
N LEU A 96 -8.02 2.88 5.31
CA LEU A 96 -6.68 2.34 5.28
C LEU A 96 -6.31 1.89 3.86
N ARG A 97 -5.15 2.33 3.41
CA ARG A 97 -4.58 2.01 2.10
C ARG A 97 -3.15 1.51 2.27
N GLY A 98 -2.69 0.77 1.28
CA GLY A 98 -1.31 0.32 1.22
C GLY A 98 -0.56 0.93 0.05
N ARG A 99 0.76 0.91 0.13
CA ARG A 99 1.64 1.21 -0.99
C ARG A 99 2.94 0.44 -0.84
N ILE A 100 3.54 0.06 -1.95
CA ILE A 100 4.84 -0.61 -1.94
C ILE A 100 5.90 0.38 -1.49
N SER A 101 6.63 0.04 -0.43
CA SER A 101 7.70 0.89 0.12
C SER A 101 9.10 0.38 -0.20
N ARG A 102 9.25 -0.92 -0.42
CA ARG A 102 10.56 -1.52 -0.69
C ARG A 102 10.40 -2.77 -1.55
N MET A 103 11.30 -2.92 -2.50
CA MET A 103 11.41 -4.10 -3.34
C MET A 103 12.85 -4.56 -3.38
N THR A 104 13.08 -5.85 -3.13
CA THR A 104 14.42 -6.43 -3.09
C THR A 104 14.40 -7.78 -3.78
N GLU A 105 15.33 -8.03 -4.69
CA GLU A 105 15.54 -9.38 -5.21
C GLU A 105 16.21 -10.21 -4.12
N HIS A 106 15.50 -11.17 -3.59
CA HIS A 106 15.98 -12.01 -2.51
C HIS A 106 15.51 -13.45 -2.71
N PRO A 107 16.36 -14.48 -2.40
CA PRO A 107 15.95 -15.87 -2.50
C PRO A 107 14.76 -16.21 -1.62
N ASN A 108 14.66 -15.59 -0.43
CA ASN A 108 13.51 -15.76 0.46
C ASN A 108 12.37 -14.82 0.04
N PRO A 109 11.23 -15.36 -0.42
CA PRO A 109 10.09 -14.52 -0.84
C PRO A 109 9.58 -13.57 0.24
N ALA A 110 9.69 -13.93 1.51
CA ALA A 110 9.26 -13.09 2.63
C ALA A 110 10.04 -11.77 2.76
N ARG A 111 11.17 -11.66 2.07
CA ARG A 111 12.03 -10.48 2.09
C ARG A 111 12.01 -9.67 0.80
N ARG A 112 11.16 -10.04 -0.16
CA ARG A 112 11.14 -9.39 -1.47
C ARG A 112 10.37 -8.09 -1.50
N LEU A 113 9.28 -7.98 -0.75
CA LEU A 113 8.41 -6.83 -0.80
C LEU A 113 8.02 -6.38 0.59
N GLU A 114 8.15 -5.09 0.83
CA GLU A 114 7.61 -4.42 2.00
C GLU A 114 6.61 -3.36 1.55
N PHE A 115 5.62 -3.13 2.37
CA PHE A 115 4.60 -2.13 2.11
C PHE A 115 4.28 -1.34 3.37
N GLU A 116 3.77 -0.14 3.15
CA GLU A 116 3.27 0.72 4.21
C GLU A 116 1.76 0.74 4.18
N VAL A 117 1.15 0.70 5.35
CA VAL A 117 -0.26 0.98 5.54
C VAL A 117 -0.39 2.40 6.04
N PHE A 118 -1.22 3.19 5.39
CA PHE A 118 -1.44 4.59 5.74
C PHE A 118 -2.93 4.90 5.84
N LEU A 119 -3.23 5.92 6.61
CA LEU A 119 -4.57 6.48 6.73
C LEU A 119 -4.76 7.52 5.63
N GLU A 120 -5.78 7.33 4.84
CA GLU A 120 -6.11 8.23 3.74
C GLU A 120 -6.84 9.50 4.21
#